data_95efd67e80bb4e9ddd4810d6e40d7450
#
_entry.id   95efd67e80bb4e9ddd4810d6e40d7450
#
_cell.length_a   1.000
_cell.length_b   1.000
_cell.length_c   1.000
_cell.angle_alpha   90.00
_cell.angle_beta   90.00
_cell.angle_gamma   90.00
#
_symmetry.space_group_name_H-M   'P 1'
#
loop_
_entity.id
_entity.type
_entity.pdbx_description
1 polymer ?
#
loop_
_entity_poly.entity_id
_entity_poly.type
_entity_poly.pdbx_seq_one_letter_code
_entity_poly.pdbx_strand_id
1 'polypeptide(L)'
;MAHSAALPFVLSRSDDKIAGREITSTHETIHGLLRLDGDRVHVQWRVARSTDRVGREIRTDREVEPVREAVIPLSTIAGATVRWRWRWPPGPYLVLTAADLRAFEEVAGAAGLNLNHPAELALPLRRADRALGNEFAGELELALAERALAAAEGNPMLATPDTPHANNTNDA
;
A
#
# COMPACT_ATOMS: atom_id res chain seq x y z
N MET A 1 22.10 1.69 3.53
CA MET A 1 21.92 1.13 2.16
C MET A 1 20.63 1.69 1.60
N ALA A 2 20.59 2.06 0.31
CA ALA A 2 19.33 2.51 -0.29
C ALA A 2 18.46 1.28 -0.57
N HIS A 3 17.34 1.15 0.12
CA HIS A 3 16.34 0.14 -0.17
C HIS A 3 15.65 0.52 -1.49
N SER A 4 15.68 -0.34 -2.47
CA SER A 4 15.03 -0.14 -3.76
C SER A 4 14.32 -1.43 -4.17
N ALA A 5 13.14 -1.62 -3.60
CA ALA A 5 12.25 -2.72 -3.98
C ALA A 5 11.10 -2.18 -4.84
N ALA A 6 10.65 -2.96 -5.81
CA ALA A 6 9.53 -2.62 -6.68
C ALA A 6 8.58 -3.80 -6.81
N LEU A 7 7.27 -3.54 -6.66
CA LEU A 7 6.22 -4.55 -6.68
C LEU A 7 5.07 -4.12 -7.59
N PRO A 8 4.80 -4.85 -8.69
CA PRO A 8 3.65 -4.60 -9.54
C PRO A 8 2.37 -5.13 -8.89
N PHE A 9 1.26 -4.44 -9.14
CA PHE A 9 -0.08 -4.90 -8.75
C PHE A 9 -1.10 -4.65 -9.86
N VAL A 10 -2.17 -5.44 -9.85
CA VAL A 10 -3.29 -5.27 -10.80
C VAL A 10 -4.59 -5.42 -10.04
N LEU A 11 -5.45 -4.42 -10.15
CA LEU A 11 -6.78 -4.42 -9.57
C LEU A 11 -7.80 -4.31 -10.69
N SER A 12 -8.84 -5.15 -10.65
CA SER A 12 -9.96 -5.11 -11.60
C SER A 12 -11.27 -4.93 -10.86
N ARG A 13 -12.14 -4.09 -11.41
CA ARG A 13 -13.52 -3.88 -10.94
C ARG A 13 -14.46 -3.90 -12.14
N SER A 14 -15.69 -4.32 -11.90
CA SER A 14 -16.76 -4.20 -12.88
C SER A 14 -18.00 -3.62 -12.21
N ASP A 15 -18.72 -2.81 -12.95
CA ASP A 15 -19.99 -2.23 -12.57
C ASP A 15 -20.97 -2.40 -13.73
N ASP A 16 -22.13 -3.01 -13.44
CA ASP A 16 -23.18 -3.25 -14.42
C ASP A 16 -24.40 -2.39 -14.08
N LYS A 17 -24.83 -1.57 -15.05
CA LYS A 17 -26.03 -0.75 -14.93
C LYS A 17 -27.06 -1.18 -15.96
N ILE A 18 -28.30 -1.42 -15.47
CA ILE A 18 -29.42 -1.77 -16.31
C ILE A 18 -30.38 -0.57 -16.36
N ALA A 19 -30.62 -0.03 -17.53
CA ALA A 19 -31.57 1.04 -17.76
C ALA A 19 -32.59 0.64 -18.85
N GLY A 20 -33.74 0.15 -18.41
CA GLY A 20 -34.78 -0.36 -19.31
C GLY A 20 -34.32 -1.60 -20.09
N ARG A 21 -34.11 -1.45 -21.41
CA ARG A 21 -33.61 -2.52 -22.30
C ARG A 21 -32.13 -2.41 -22.63
N GLU A 22 -31.44 -1.46 -22.03
CA GLU A 22 -30.02 -1.22 -22.25
C GLU A 22 -29.23 -1.69 -21.03
N ILE A 23 -28.18 -2.46 -21.28
CA ILE A 23 -27.23 -2.90 -20.27
C ILE A 23 -25.90 -2.21 -20.55
N THR A 24 -25.38 -1.51 -19.57
CA THR A 24 -24.05 -0.90 -19.62
C THR A 24 -23.14 -1.59 -18.64
N SER A 25 -22.13 -2.29 -19.14
CA SER A 25 -21.08 -2.94 -18.34
C SER A 25 -19.80 -2.13 -18.41
N THR A 26 -19.31 -1.68 -17.27
CA THR A 26 -18.03 -0.95 -17.19
C THR A 26 -17.00 -1.82 -16.49
N HIS A 27 -15.91 -2.10 -17.18
CA HIS A 27 -14.76 -2.82 -16.66
C HIS A 27 -13.60 -1.86 -16.48
N GLU A 28 -13.10 -1.76 -15.26
CA GLU A 28 -11.90 -0.99 -14.94
C GLU A 28 -10.75 -1.92 -14.55
N THR A 29 -9.60 -1.73 -15.18
CA THR A 29 -8.36 -2.41 -14.80
C THR A 29 -7.33 -1.35 -14.41
N ILE A 30 -6.83 -1.46 -13.18
CA ILE A 30 -5.80 -0.59 -12.64
C ILE A 30 -4.50 -1.36 -12.63
N HIS A 31 -3.52 -0.90 -13.39
CA HIS A 31 -2.16 -1.39 -13.36
C HIS A 31 -1.30 -0.45 -12.53
N GLY A 32 -0.63 -0.97 -11.53
CA GLY A 32 0.18 -0.15 -10.65
C GLY A 32 1.52 -0.78 -10.31
N LEU A 33 2.38 0.07 -9.76
CA LEU A 33 3.70 -0.26 -9.27
C LEU A 33 3.91 0.44 -7.92
N LEU A 34 4.32 -0.33 -6.93
CA LEU A 34 4.89 0.18 -5.68
C LEU A 34 6.40 0.19 -5.81
N ARG A 35 7.02 1.23 -5.32
CA ARG A 35 8.48 1.34 -5.22
C ARG A 35 8.86 1.91 -3.85
N LEU A 36 9.75 1.21 -3.15
CA LEU A 36 10.39 1.71 -1.95
C LEU A 36 11.65 2.47 -2.37
N ASP A 37 11.78 3.72 -1.97
CA ASP A 37 12.92 4.58 -2.27
C ASP A 37 13.28 5.42 -1.04
N GLY A 38 14.33 5.00 -0.34
CA GLY A 38 14.76 5.62 0.91
C GLY A 38 13.66 5.59 1.99
N ASP A 39 13.16 6.77 2.35
CA ASP A 39 12.15 6.96 3.40
C ASP A 39 10.71 7.11 2.86
N ARG A 40 10.46 6.70 1.60
CA ARG A 40 9.18 6.90 0.92
C ARG A 40 8.73 5.67 0.13
N VAL A 41 7.43 5.44 0.09
CA VAL A 41 6.80 4.50 -0.82
C VAL A 41 6.11 5.28 -1.93
N HIS A 42 6.57 5.08 -3.15
CA HIS A 42 5.94 5.61 -4.35
C HIS A 42 4.89 4.64 -4.85
N VAL A 43 3.68 5.12 -5.06
CA VAL A 43 2.58 4.37 -5.65
C VAL A 43 2.27 4.98 -6.99
N GLN A 44 2.54 4.27 -8.07
CA GLN A 44 2.20 4.70 -9.43
C GLN A 44 1.10 3.81 -9.97
N TRP A 45 0.08 4.38 -10.63
CA TRP A 45 -0.98 3.58 -11.25
C TRP A 45 -1.58 4.24 -12.47
N ARG A 46 -2.21 3.43 -13.30
CA ARG A 46 -2.95 3.84 -14.48
C ARG A 46 -4.25 3.06 -14.56
N VAL A 47 -5.34 3.76 -14.82
CA VAL A 47 -6.67 3.20 -15.00
C VAL A 47 -6.94 3.00 -16.50
N ALA A 48 -7.31 1.78 -16.88
CA ALA A 48 -7.85 1.45 -18.20
C ALA A 48 -9.32 1.07 -18.01
N ARG A 49 -10.23 1.76 -18.70
CA ARG A 49 -11.67 1.55 -18.62
C ARG A 49 -12.19 1.06 -19.97
N SER A 50 -13.02 0.01 -19.95
CA SER A 50 -13.81 -0.45 -21.09
C SER A 50 -15.27 -0.41 -20.71
N THR A 51 -16.09 0.28 -21.53
CA THR A 51 -17.54 0.36 -21.33
C THR A 51 -18.24 -0.30 -22.51
N ASP A 52 -18.95 -1.38 -22.21
CA ASP A 52 -19.75 -2.11 -23.17
C ASP A 52 -21.23 -1.73 -22.98
N ARG A 53 -21.87 -1.24 -24.03
CA ARG A 53 -23.29 -0.93 -24.07
C ARG A 53 -23.98 -1.93 -24.98
N VAL A 54 -24.92 -2.66 -24.41
CA VAL A 54 -25.71 -3.67 -25.12
C VAL A 54 -27.17 -3.20 -25.14
N GLY A 55 -27.65 -2.82 -26.35
CA GLY A 55 -29.03 -2.40 -26.63
C GLY A 55 -29.42 -2.88 -28.00
N ARG A 56 -29.94 -1.98 -28.88
CA ARG A 56 -30.17 -2.30 -30.29
C ARG A 56 -28.89 -2.53 -31.06
N GLU A 57 -27.81 -1.92 -30.60
CA GLU A 57 -26.45 -2.05 -31.14
C GLU A 57 -25.50 -2.34 -29.97
N ILE A 58 -24.43 -3.08 -30.23
CA ILE A 58 -23.35 -3.32 -29.27
C ILE A 58 -22.27 -2.27 -29.55
N ARG A 59 -21.94 -1.49 -28.53
CA ARG A 59 -20.90 -0.47 -28.61
C ARG A 59 -19.93 -0.62 -27.48
N THR A 60 -18.63 -0.66 -27.80
CA THR A 60 -17.52 -0.72 -26.83
C THR A 60 -16.70 0.56 -26.93
N ASP A 61 -16.63 1.30 -25.84
CA ASP A 61 -15.77 2.46 -25.69
C ASP A 61 -14.57 2.08 -24.78
N ARG A 62 -13.35 2.49 -25.16
CA ARG A 62 -12.15 2.24 -24.37
C ARG A 62 -11.46 3.56 -24.07
N GLU A 63 -11.09 3.71 -22.80
CA GLU A 63 -10.38 4.88 -22.29
C GLU A 63 -9.20 4.44 -21.44
N VAL A 64 -8.06 5.13 -21.57
CA VAL A 64 -6.88 4.90 -20.73
C VAL A 64 -6.48 6.24 -20.13
N GLU A 65 -6.52 6.32 -18.82
CA GLU A 65 -6.14 7.52 -18.09
C GLU A 65 -4.61 7.69 -18.05
N PRO A 66 -4.10 8.91 -17.86
CA PRO A 66 -2.68 9.15 -17.64
C PRO A 66 -2.20 8.45 -16.35
N VAL A 67 -0.89 8.19 -16.27
CA VAL A 67 -0.28 7.65 -15.06
C VAL A 67 -0.41 8.65 -13.93
N ARG A 68 -0.82 8.17 -12.77
CA ARG A 68 -0.89 8.92 -11.51
C ARG A 68 0.18 8.43 -10.58
N GLU A 69 0.60 9.28 -9.67
CA GLU A 69 1.58 8.98 -8.64
C GLU A 69 1.15 9.60 -7.32
N ALA A 70 1.37 8.85 -6.24
CA ALA A 70 1.29 9.33 -4.86
C ALA A 70 2.54 8.89 -4.11
N VAL A 71 2.98 9.71 -3.16
CA VAL A 71 4.19 9.47 -2.37
C VAL A 71 3.80 9.38 -0.90
N ILE A 72 4.02 8.22 -0.30
CA ILE A 72 3.67 7.94 1.09
C ILE A 72 4.95 7.93 1.93
N PRO A 73 5.11 8.85 2.89
CA PRO A 73 6.25 8.84 3.79
C PRO A 73 6.24 7.61 4.70
N LEU A 74 7.38 6.95 4.92
CA LEU A 74 7.49 5.81 5.83
C LEU A 74 7.04 6.14 7.26
N SER A 75 7.14 7.42 7.67
CA SER A 75 6.66 7.86 8.98
C SER A 75 5.17 7.67 9.20
N THR A 76 4.39 7.56 8.12
CA THR A 76 2.94 7.40 8.18
C THR A 76 2.50 5.94 8.00
N ILE A 77 3.45 5.02 7.81
CA ILE A 77 3.22 3.59 7.67
C ILE A 77 3.58 2.89 8.99
N ALA A 78 2.69 2.03 9.48
CA ALA A 78 2.91 1.22 10.68
C ALA A 78 3.47 -0.17 10.36
N GLY A 79 3.24 -0.70 9.16
CA GLY A 79 3.74 -2.01 8.77
C GLY A 79 3.25 -2.46 7.40
N ALA A 80 3.85 -3.57 6.92
CA ALA A 80 3.50 -4.21 5.66
C ALA A 80 3.44 -5.73 5.82
N THR A 81 2.47 -6.38 5.21
CA THR A 81 2.36 -7.84 5.26
C THR A 81 1.67 -8.38 4.03
N VAL A 82 2.03 -9.60 3.62
CA VAL A 82 1.32 -10.31 2.56
C VAL A 82 0.35 -11.28 3.20
N ARG A 83 -0.94 -11.07 2.95
CA ARG A 83 -2.04 -11.90 3.45
C ARG A 83 -2.71 -12.63 2.32
N TRP A 84 -3.24 -13.83 2.59
CA TRP A 84 -4.10 -14.55 1.66
C TRP A 84 -5.56 -14.19 1.94
N ARG A 85 -6.29 -13.77 0.89
CA ARG A 85 -7.72 -13.47 0.97
C ARG A 85 -8.50 -14.62 0.34
N TRP A 86 -9.42 -15.21 1.11
CA TRP A 86 -10.27 -16.30 0.64
C TRP A 86 -11.57 -15.83 0.00
N ARG A 87 -11.95 -14.56 0.21
CA ARG A 87 -13.12 -13.96 -0.46
C ARG A 87 -12.80 -13.71 -1.92
N TRP A 88 -13.84 -13.72 -2.76
CA TRP A 88 -13.71 -13.49 -4.20
C TRP A 88 -13.24 -12.08 -4.55
N PRO A 89 -12.28 -11.92 -5.47
CA PRO A 89 -11.39 -12.95 -6.02
C PRO A 89 -10.33 -13.40 -4.99
N PRO A 90 -10.11 -14.73 -4.82
CA PRO A 90 -9.14 -15.23 -3.87
C PRO A 90 -7.70 -15.02 -4.39
N GLY A 91 -6.80 -14.64 -3.49
CA GLY A 91 -5.41 -14.43 -3.86
C GLY A 91 -4.57 -13.77 -2.78
N PRO A 92 -3.25 -13.61 -3.05
CA PRO A 92 -2.37 -12.87 -2.17
C PRO A 92 -2.62 -11.37 -2.31
N TYR A 93 -2.53 -10.66 -1.20
CA TYR A 93 -2.63 -9.21 -1.11
C TYR A 93 -1.46 -8.68 -0.30
N LEU A 94 -0.79 -7.65 -0.80
CA LEU A 94 0.03 -6.81 0.04
C LEU A 94 -0.90 -5.86 0.79
N VAL A 95 -0.76 -5.81 2.12
CA VAL A 95 -1.49 -4.89 2.98
C VAL A 95 -0.47 -3.97 3.65
N LEU A 96 -0.57 -2.68 3.36
CA LEU A 96 0.13 -1.63 4.08
C LEU A 96 -0.81 -1.09 5.15
N THR A 97 -0.34 -1.02 6.39
CA THR A 97 -1.09 -0.48 7.52
C THR A 97 -0.59 0.93 7.84
N ALA A 98 -1.51 1.87 7.98
CA ALA A 98 -1.19 3.25 8.31
C ALA A 98 -0.95 3.43 9.81
N ALA A 99 0.03 4.24 10.15
CA ALA A 99 0.21 4.83 11.49
C ALA A 99 -0.63 6.11 11.66
N ASP A 100 -0.95 6.78 10.53
CA ASP A 100 -1.82 7.95 10.46
C ASP A 100 -2.94 7.68 9.46
N LEU A 101 -4.19 7.94 9.81
CA LEU A 101 -5.36 7.72 8.95
C LEU A 101 -5.32 8.51 7.63
N ARG A 102 -4.51 9.56 7.55
CA ARG A 102 -4.30 10.35 6.34
C ARG A 102 -3.25 9.78 5.38
N ALA A 103 -2.52 8.76 5.80
CA ALA A 103 -1.41 8.19 5.03
C ALA A 103 -1.78 7.82 3.58
N PHE A 104 -3.03 7.41 3.36
CA PHE A 104 -3.50 6.92 2.06
C PHE A 104 -4.52 7.83 1.37
N GLU A 105 -4.76 9.06 1.86
CA GLU A 105 -5.75 9.97 1.28
C GLU A 105 -5.49 10.27 -0.20
N GLU A 106 -4.23 10.49 -0.60
CA GLU A 106 -3.86 10.76 -1.99
C GLU A 106 -4.07 9.56 -2.91
N VAL A 107 -3.89 8.35 -2.35
CA VAL A 107 -4.09 7.09 -3.09
C VAL A 107 -5.58 6.75 -3.19
N ALA A 108 -6.39 7.14 -2.21
CA ALA A 108 -7.82 6.85 -2.10
C ALA A 108 -8.73 7.81 -2.88
N GLY A 109 -8.19 8.89 -3.46
CA GLY A 109 -8.97 9.94 -4.14
C GLY A 109 -9.89 9.44 -5.27
N ALA A 110 -10.70 10.33 -5.84
CA ALA A 110 -11.83 10.05 -6.75
C ALA A 110 -11.52 9.17 -7.98
N ALA A 111 -10.27 9.05 -8.39
CA ALA A 111 -9.81 8.11 -9.41
C ALA A 111 -8.73 7.17 -8.84
N GLY A 112 -8.75 6.99 -7.52
CA GLY A 112 -7.76 6.21 -6.78
C GLY A 112 -8.14 4.77 -6.59
N LEU A 113 -7.29 4.13 -5.80
CA LEU A 113 -7.51 2.78 -5.31
C LEU A 113 -8.61 2.84 -4.24
N ASN A 114 -9.60 1.97 -4.36
CA ASN A 114 -10.70 1.96 -3.40
C ASN A 114 -10.22 1.31 -2.10
N LEU A 115 -10.15 2.07 -1.02
CA LEU A 115 -9.76 1.56 0.28
C LEU A 115 -10.99 0.93 0.96
N ASN A 116 -10.85 -0.33 1.39
CA ASN A 116 -11.88 -0.98 2.21
C ASN A 116 -11.88 -0.46 3.66
N HIS A 117 -10.74 0.08 4.10
CA HIS A 117 -10.52 0.65 5.42
C HIS A 117 -9.54 1.82 5.31
N PRO A 118 -9.78 2.97 5.98
CA PRO A 118 -8.92 4.15 5.86
C PRO A 118 -7.48 3.92 6.34
N ALA A 119 -7.28 2.98 7.27
CA ALA A 119 -5.96 2.63 7.79
C ALA A 119 -5.26 1.49 7.03
N GLU A 120 -5.86 0.94 5.97
CA GLU A 120 -5.26 -0.18 5.23
C GLU A 120 -5.33 0.06 3.72
N LEU A 121 -4.18 -0.02 3.06
CA LEU A 121 -4.06 -0.09 1.62
C LEU A 121 -3.80 -1.56 1.24
N ALA A 122 -4.83 -2.24 0.74
CA ALA A 122 -4.77 -3.64 0.34
C ALA A 122 -4.68 -3.77 -1.18
N LEU A 123 -3.54 -4.23 -1.68
CA LEU A 123 -3.24 -4.34 -3.10
C LEU A 123 -3.19 -5.81 -3.52
N PRO A 124 -4.04 -6.24 -4.48
CA PRO A 124 -4.02 -7.61 -4.97
C PRO A 124 -2.74 -7.89 -5.76
N LEU A 125 -2.13 -9.01 -5.49
CA LEU A 125 -0.95 -9.51 -6.20
C LEU A 125 -1.34 -10.69 -7.09
N ARG A 126 -0.62 -10.85 -8.20
CA ARG A 126 -0.69 -12.12 -8.93
C ARG A 126 -0.10 -13.24 -8.06
N ARG A 127 -0.60 -14.45 -8.22
CA ARG A 127 -0.06 -15.60 -7.47
C ARG A 127 1.44 -15.80 -7.69
N ALA A 128 1.91 -15.55 -8.93
CA ALA A 128 3.33 -15.60 -9.28
C ALA A 128 4.17 -14.56 -8.55
N ASP A 129 3.60 -13.40 -8.21
CA ASP A 129 4.30 -12.27 -7.59
C ASP A 129 4.28 -12.34 -6.06
N ARG A 130 3.74 -13.42 -5.45
CA ARG A 130 3.65 -13.57 -4.01
C ARG A 130 5.03 -13.52 -3.32
N ALA A 131 6.03 -14.17 -3.91
CA ALA A 131 7.39 -14.16 -3.38
C ALA A 131 7.96 -12.74 -3.38
N LEU A 132 7.80 -12.02 -4.50
CA LEU A 132 8.20 -10.62 -4.64
C LEU A 132 7.45 -9.71 -3.64
N GLY A 133 6.16 -10.00 -3.40
CA GLY A 133 5.38 -9.30 -2.38
C GLY A 133 5.90 -9.49 -0.97
N ASN A 134 6.31 -10.71 -0.60
CA ASN A 134 6.94 -10.98 0.70
C ASN A 134 8.31 -10.30 0.83
N GLU A 135 9.10 -10.28 -0.23
CA GLU A 135 10.38 -9.57 -0.28
C GLU A 135 10.17 -8.06 -0.09
N PHE A 136 9.24 -7.46 -0.83
CA PHE A 136 8.89 -6.06 -0.67
C PHE A 136 8.42 -5.72 0.75
N ALA A 137 7.55 -6.55 1.34
CA ALA A 137 7.08 -6.37 2.72
C ALA A 137 8.25 -6.45 3.71
N GLY A 138 9.17 -7.41 3.53
CA GLY A 138 10.36 -7.54 4.38
C GLY A 138 11.30 -6.34 4.30
N GLU A 139 11.57 -5.84 3.10
CA GLU A 139 12.38 -4.63 2.88
C GLU A 139 11.74 -3.41 3.55
N LEU A 140 10.43 -3.26 3.43
CA LEU A 140 9.71 -2.16 4.03
C LEU A 140 9.71 -2.24 5.57
N GLU A 141 9.48 -3.43 6.14
CA GLU A 141 9.57 -3.65 7.59
C GLU A 141 10.99 -3.36 8.11
N LEU A 142 12.03 -3.73 7.36
CA LEU A 142 13.42 -3.42 7.72
C LEU A 142 13.65 -1.89 7.72
N ALA A 143 13.18 -1.18 6.70
CA ALA A 143 13.29 0.27 6.62
C ALA A 143 12.55 0.98 7.77
N LEU A 144 11.36 0.46 8.17
CA LEU A 144 10.63 0.95 9.33
C LEU A 144 11.40 0.73 10.63
N ALA A 145 12.00 -0.46 10.81
CA ALA A 145 12.81 -0.77 11.99
C ALA A 145 14.07 0.10 12.10
N GLU A 146 14.80 0.29 11.00
CA GLU A 146 15.97 1.17 10.94
C GLU A 146 15.60 2.62 11.33
N ARG A 147 14.47 3.11 10.82
CA ARG A 147 13.96 4.42 11.18
C ARG A 147 13.60 4.53 12.66
N ALA A 148 12.95 3.50 13.22
CA ALA A 148 12.61 3.47 14.65
C ALA A 148 13.84 3.49 15.54
N LEU A 149 14.89 2.74 15.17
CA LEU A 149 16.17 2.75 15.86
C LEU A 149 16.83 4.14 15.80
N ALA A 150 16.92 4.75 14.63
CA ALA A 150 17.48 6.10 14.47
C ALA A 150 16.72 7.15 15.30
N ALA A 151 15.39 7.03 15.40
CA ALA A 151 14.58 7.90 16.24
C ALA A 151 14.84 7.68 17.75
N ALA A 152 15.05 6.44 18.17
CA ALA A 152 15.37 6.10 19.54
C ALA A 152 16.77 6.60 19.96
N GLU A 153 17.77 6.46 19.11
CA GLU A 153 19.14 6.96 19.34
C GLU A 153 19.20 8.49 19.40
N GLY A 154 18.35 9.18 18.64
CA GLY A 154 18.25 10.64 18.65
C GLY A 154 17.46 11.23 19.84
N ASN A 155 16.86 10.40 20.70
CA ASN A 155 16.06 10.84 21.84
C ASN A 155 16.82 10.70 23.16
N PRO A 156 17.40 11.80 23.74
CA PRO A 156 18.20 11.74 24.95
C PRO A 156 17.39 11.31 26.21
N MET A 157 16.06 11.29 26.16
CA MET A 157 15.22 10.86 27.29
C MET A 157 15.18 9.33 27.47
N LEU A 158 15.68 8.54 26.51
CA LEU A 158 15.77 7.07 26.61
C LEU A 158 17.14 6.60 27.06
N ALA A 159 18.10 7.50 27.32
CA ALA A 159 19.34 7.16 27.99
C ALA A 159 18.99 6.71 29.41
N THR A 160 19.22 5.43 29.71
CA THR A 160 19.08 4.87 31.06
C THR A 160 19.78 5.76 32.07
N PRO A 161 19.13 6.19 33.16
CA PRO A 161 19.83 6.94 34.19
C PRO A 161 20.95 6.05 34.74
N ASP A 162 22.19 6.52 34.67
CA ASP A 162 23.34 5.92 35.33
C ASP A 162 22.94 5.64 36.77
N THR A 163 22.87 4.37 37.15
CA THR A 163 22.65 3.98 38.53
C THR A 163 23.91 4.41 39.30
N PRO A 164 23.79 5.37 40.25
CA PRO A 164 24.94 5.76 41.04
C PRO A 164 25.39 4.54 41.86
N HIS A 165 26.58 4.06 41.59
CA HIS A 165 27.26 3.11 42.46
C HIS A 165 27.29 3.68 43.89
N ALA A 166 26.50 3.13 44.76
CA ALA A 166 26.58 3.37 46.18
C ALA A 166 27.98 2.86 46.65
N ASN A 167 28.90 3.78 46.81
CA ASN A 167 30.16 3.55 47.54
C ASN A 167 29.79 3.26 49.00
N ASN A 168 29.79 2.02 49.31
CA ASN A 168 29.75 1.54 50.73
C ASN A 168 31.15 1.69 51.29
N THR A 169 31.53 2.84 51.78
CA THR A 169 32.66 3.04 52.69
C THR A 169 32.22 2.59 54.06
N ASN A 170 32.60 1.36 54.38
CA ASN A 170 32.58 0.84 55.73
C ASN A 170 33.96 1.19 56.33
N ASP A 171 34.02 2.23 57.16
CA ASP A 171 35.15 2.49 58.03
C ASP A 171 34.74 2.38 59.50
N ALA A 172 35.56 1.57 60.22
CA ALA A 172 35.78 1.38 61.64
C ALA A 172 34.84 0.44 62.39
#